data_ec2dbaf233124cb7d519c6b26e5e67cb
#
_entry.id   ec2dbaf233124cb7d519c6b26e5e67cb
#
_cell.length_a   1.000
_cell.length_b   1.000
_cell.length_c   1.000
_cell.angle_alpha   90.00
_cell.angle_beta   90.00
_cell.angle_gamma   90.00
#
_symmetry.space_group_name_H-M   'P 1'
#
loop_
_entity.id
_entity.type
_entity.pdbx_description
1 polymer ?
#
loop_
_entity_poly.entity_id
_entity_poly.type
_entity_poly.pdbx_seq_one_letter_code
_entity_poly.pdbx_strand_id
1 'polypeptide(L)'
;MRFVGIDIGAERHSVAIVDDGGRVVSKSVSFEEGAAGYRRLGELLGSPADCLIAMEATGHYWKNLFAALAAEGFPIVLLNPLRTRRFAEEELQRTKTTKSMR
;
A
#
# COMPACT_ATOMS: atom_id res chain seq x y z
N MET A 1 -0.74 -13.42 8.84
CA MET A 1 -0.11 -12.13 8.45
C MET A 1 -1.10 -11.32 7.63
N ARG A 2 -1.09 -10.02 7.80
CA ARG A 2 -1.92 -9.11 7.01
C ARG A 2 -1.06 -8.34 6.03
N PHE A 3 -1.57 -8.16 4.83
CA PHE A 3 -0.90 -7.39 3.78
C PHE A 3 -1.60 -6.06 3.65
N VAL A 4 -0.82 -4.99 3.76
CA VAL A 4 -1.32 -3.62 3.83
C VAL A 4 -0.85 -2.86 2.60
N GLY A 5 -1.78 -2.32 1.82
CA GLY A 5 -1.47 -1.47 0.68
C GLY A 5 -1.80 -0.03 1.01
N ILE A 6 -0.86 0.87 0.83
CA ILE A 6 -1.07 2.30 1.07
C ILE A 6 -0.88 3.07 -0.22
N ASP A 7 -1.90 3.83 -0.58
CA ASP A 7 -1.88 4.74 -1.72
C ASP A 7 -1.58 6.14 -1.20
N ILE A 8 -0.47 6.71 -1.66
CA ILE A 8 0.06 7.97 -1.14
C ILE A 8 -0.49 9.14 -1.95
N GLY A 9 -1.04 10.13 -1.23
CA GLY A 9 -1.43 11.41 -1.80
C GLY A 9 -0.67 12.55 -1.13
N ALA A 10 -0.92 13.76 -1.56
CA ALA A 10 -0.24 14.94 -0.99
C ALA A 10 -0.75 15.26 0.43
N GLU A 11 -2.05 15.24 0.61
CA GLU A 11 -2.68 15.62 1.90
C GLU A 11 -3.39 14.45 2.57
N ARG A 12 -3.84 13.50 1.80
CA ARG A 12 -4.55 12.32 2.29
C ARG A 12 -4.01 11.09 1.61
N HIS A 13 -4.05 10.00 2.35
CA HIS A 13 -3.64 8.68 1.88
C HIS A 13 -4.81 7.72 2.02
N SER A 14 -4.72 6.57 1.39
CA SER A 14 -5.69 5.50 1.63
C SER A 14 -4.99 4.19 1.93
N VAL A 15 -5.62 3.37 2.76
CA VAL A 15 -5.07 2.09 3.19
C VAL A 15 -6.11 1.00 3.00
N ALA A 16 -5.68 -0.15 2.52
CA ALA A 16 -6.50 -1.36 2.43
C ALA A 16 -5.71 -2.53 2.99
N ILE A 17 -6.40 -3.45 3.63
CA ILE A 17 -5.77 -4.59 4.32
C ILE A 17 -6.43 -5.87 3.88
N VAL A 18 -5.61 -6.88 3.51
CA VAL A 18 -6.06 -8.22 3.21
C VAL A 18 -5.29 -9.22 4.07
N ASP A 19 -5.88 -10.38 4.33
CA ASP A 19 -5.22 -11.45 5.08
C ASP A 19 -4.49 -12.43 4.16
N ASP A 20 -3.92 -13.48 4.73
CA ASP A 20 -3.16 -14.51 4.01
C ASP A 20 -4.00 -15.22 2.93
N GLY A 21 -5.29 -15.34 3.16
CA GLY A 21 -6.20 -15.97 2.21
C GLY A 21 -6.74 -15.03 1.15
N GLY A 22 -6.29 -13.77 1.13
CA GLY A 22 -6.79 -12.76 0.21
C GLY A 22 -8.13 -12.15 0.61
N ARG A 23 -8.60 -12.42 1.82
CA ARG A 23 -9.85 -11.83 2.32
C ARG A 23 -9.61 -10.39 2.73
N VAL A 24 -10.58 -9.54 2.44
CA VAL A 24 -10.52 -8.13 2.81
C VAL A 24 -10.77 -7.99 4.31
N VAL A 25 -9.73 -7.59 5.05
CA VAL A 25 -9.83 -7.26 6.47
C VAL A 25 -10.36 -5.84 6.65
N SER A 26 -9.86 -4.92 5.82
CA SER A 26 -10.34 -3.54 5.78
C SER A 26 -10.40 -3.06 4.35
N LYS A 27 -11.54 -2.55 3.93
CA LYS A 27 -11.67 -1.87 2.65
C LYS A 27 -10.90 -0.56 2.72
N SER A 28 -10.71 0.08 1.57
CA SER A 28 -9.98 1.34 1.49
C SER A 28 -10.52 2.38 2.50
N VAL A 29 -9.64 2.84 3.38
CA VAL A 29 -9.93 3.86 4.39
C VAL A 29 -8.96 5.02 4.19
N SER A 30 -9.48 6.24 4.15
CA SER A 30 -8.64 7.43 4.02
C SER A 30 -8.11 7.86 5.37
N PHE A 31 -6.88 8.37 5.38
CA PHE A 31 -6.30 9.01 6.55
C PHE A 31 -5.47 10.22 6.13
N GLU A 32 -5.38 11.20 7.01
CA GLU A 32 -4.66 12.44 6.72
C GLU A 32 -3.16 12.29 6.90
N GLU A 33 -2.44 13.11 6.17
CA GLU A 33 -1.01 13.29 6.40
C GLU A 33 -0.83 14.00 7.74
N GLY A 34 0.07 13.51 8.59
CA GLY A 34 0.38 14.11 9.87
C GLY A 34 0.14 13.17 11.04
N ALA A 35 0.47 13.64 12.25
CA ALA A 35 0.47 12.82 13.45
C ALA A 35 -0.89 12.17 13.75
N ALA A 36 -1.98 12.90 13.59
CA ALA A 36 -3.31 12.37 13.86
C ALA A 36 -3.70 11.25 12.90
N GLY A 37 -3.41 11.44 11.60
CA GLY A 37 -3.67 10.41 10.60
C GLY A 37 -2.82 9.17 10.82
N TYR A 38 -1.55 9.34 11.16
CA TYR A 38 -0.64 8.23 11.45
C TYR A 38 -1.08 7.44 12.67
N ARG A 39 -1.60 8.12 13.69
CA ARG A 39 -2.12 7.46 14.89
C ARG A 39 -3.32 6.57 14.55
N ARG A 40 -4.24 7.10 13.74
CA ARG A 40 -5.40 6.31 13.30
C ARG A 40 -4.99 5.11 12.46
N LEU A 41 -4.00 5.29 11.59
CA LEU A 41 -3.44 4.20 10.82
C LEU A 41 -2.85 3.13 11.74
N GLY A 42 -2.07 3.52 12.73
CA GLY A 42 -1.48 2.59 13.69
C GLY A 42 -2.51 1.76 14.44
N GLU A 43 -3.61 2.39 14.84
CA GLU A 43 -4.71 1.69 15.50
C GLU A 43 -5.35 0.65 14.57
N LEU A 44 -5.50 1.00 13.29
CA LEU A 44 -6.06 0.09 12.30
C LEU A 44 -5.12 -1.09 12.00
N LEU A 45 -3.81 -0.84 11.93
CA LEU A 45 -2.82 -1.86 11.58
C LEU A 45 -2.57 -2.86 12.71
N GLY A 46 -2.61 -2.43 13.94
CA GLY A 46 -2.31 -3.28 15.09
C GLY A 46 -0.82 -3.57 15.23
N SER A 47 -0.47 -4.83 15.47
CA SER A 47 0.93 -5.22 15.74
C SER A 47 1.79 -5.22 14.49
N PRO A 48 2.99 -4.61 14.54
CA PRO A 48 3.93 -4.66 13.41
C PRO A 48 4.35 -6.08 13.02
N ALA A 49 4.36 -7.01 13.97
CA ALA A 49 4.79 -8.38 13.71
C ALA A 49 3.84 -9.12 12.75
N ASP A 50 2.59 -8.68 12.64
CA ASP A 50 1.58 -9.35 11.84
C ASP A 50 1.29 -8.65 10.52
N CYS A 51 2.07 -7.63 10.17
CA CYS A 51 1.80 -6.82 8.98
C CYS A 51 3.00 -6.77 8.05
N LEU A 52 2.72 -6.72 6.76
CA LEU A 52 3.68 -6.32 5.74
C LEU A 52 3.03 -5.19 4.95
N ILE A 53 3.71 -4.05 4.89
CA ILE A 53 3.17 -2.85 4.25
C ILE A 53 3.84 -2.65 2.90
N ALA A 54 3.04 -2.31 1.87
CA ALA A 54 3.54 -1.92 0.57
C ALA A 54 3.04 -0.51 0.25
N MET A 55 3.93 0.34 -0.22
CA MET A 55 3.57 1.68 -0.68
C MET A 55 4.46 2.09 -1.85
N GLU A 56 3.94 2.94 -2.73
CA GLU A 56 4.73 3.47 -3.84
C GLU A 56 5.52 4.69 -3.41
N ALA A 57 6.79 4.76 -3.84
CA ALA A 57 7.66 5.90 -3.57
C ALA A 57 7.41 6.99 -4.61
N THR A 58 6.23 7.61 -4.58
CA THR A 58 5.82 8.66 -5.51
C THR A 58 6.23 10.03 -4.97
N GLY A 59 7.08 10.73 -5.73
CA GLY A 59 7.56 12.05 -5.31
C GLY A 59 8.28 11.98 -3.97
N HIS A 60 7.92 12.89 -3.06
CA HIS A 60 8.49 12.92 -1.71
C HIS A 60 7.43 12.78 -0.62
N TYR A 61 6.16 12.61 -0.99
CA TYR A 61 5.05 12.56 -0.02
C TYR A 61 5.07 11.30 0.85
N TRP A 62 5.76 10.24 0.42
CA TRP A 62 5.81 8.98 1.15
C TRP A 62 6.78 8.99 2.33
N LYS A 63 7.75 9.93 2.34
CA LYS A 63 8.89 9.88 3.26
C LYS A 63 8.51 10.01 4.72
N ASN A 64 7.62 10.94 5.05
CA ASN A 64 7.20 11.14 6.44
C ASN A 64 6.45 9.92 6.98
N LEU A 65 5.53 9.39 6.19
CA LEU A 65 4.79 8.21 6.59
C LEU A 65 5.71 7.00 6.74
N PHE A 66 6.64 6.81 5.80
CA PHE A 66 7.61 5.74 5.86
C PHE A 66 8.41 5.81 7.17
N ALA A 67 8.92 7.00 7.50
CA ALA A 67 9.71 7.19 8.71
C ALA A 67 8.90 6.87 9.97
N ALA A 68 7.64 7.31 10.02
CA ALA A 68 6.76 7.05 11.15
C ALA A 68 6.48 5.55 11.34
N LEU A 69 6.19 4.85 10.25
CA LEU A 69 5.90 3.42 10.30
C LEU A 69 7.15 2.60 10.62
N ALA A 70 8.30 2.97 10.05
CA ALA A 70 9.56 2.31 10.32
C ALA A 70 9.96 2.46 11.80
N ALA A 71 9.73 3.63 12.37
CA ALA A 71 10.00 3.89 13.78
C ALA A 71 9.17 3.00 14.71
N GLU A 72 7.98 2.62 14.28
CA GLU A 72 7.09 1.71 15.01
C GLU A 72 7.44 0.23 14.77
N GLY A 73 8.40 -0.04 13.90
CA GLY A 73 8.86 -1.40 13.62
C GLY A 73 8.12 -2.14 12.52
N PHE A 74 7.30 -1.44 11.72
CA PHE A 74 6.59 -2.07 10.63
C PHE A 74 7.55 -2.40 9.47
N PRO A 75 7.48 -3.62 8.92
CA PRO A 75 8.22 -3.93 7.68
C PRO A 75 7.51 -3.28 6.49
N ILE A 76 8.28 -2.57 5.67
CA ILE A 76 7.72 -1.79 4.56
C ILE A 76 8.46 -2.12 3.28
N VAL A 77 7.71 -2.40 2.22
CA VAL A 77 8.24 -2.56 0.87
C VAL A 77 7.89 -1.31 0.09
N LEU A 78 8.91 -0.61 -0.41
CA LEU A 78 8.71 0.52 -1.30
C LEU A 78 8.67 0.02 -2.73
N LEU A 79 7.60 0.36 -3.43
CA LEU A 79 7.41 0.00 -4.82
C LEU A 79 7.83 1.16 -5.70
N ASN A 80 8.56 0.86 -6.77
CA ASN A 80 8.93 1.85 -7.76
C ASN A 80 7.73 2.11 -8.67
N PRO A 81 7.18 3.33 -8.73
CA PRO A 81 5.99 3.61 -9.52
C PRO A 81 6.14 3.24 -11.01
N LEU A 82 7.34 3.44 -11.56
CA LEU A 82 7.60 3.11 -12.96
C LEU A 82 7.53 1.61 -13.19
N ARG A 83 8.12 0.82 -12.31
CA ARG A 83 8.08 -0.64 -12.42
C ARG A 83 6.67 -1.18 -12.24
N THR A 84 5.94 -0.64 -11.27
CA THR A 84 4.56 -1.02 -11.01
C THR A 84 3.69 -0.76 -12.24
N ARG A 85 3.86 0.41 -12.87
CA ARG A 85 3.13 0.78 -14.08
C ARG A 85 3.46 -0.17 -15.24
N ARG A 86 4.74 -0.46 -15.46
CA ARG A 86 5.17 -1.38 -16.52
C ARG A 86 4.58 -2.77 -16.33
N PHE A 87 4.62 -3.26 -15.12
CA PHE A 87 4.05 -4.57 -14.81
C PHE A 87 2.56 -4.61 -15.12
N ALA A 88 1.83 -3.60 -14.72
CA ALA A 88 0.39 -3.51 -14.99
C ALA A 88 0.10 -3.47 -16.48
N GLU A 89 0.89 -2.69 -17.24
CA GLU A 89 0.75 -2.61 -18.69
C GLU A 89 1.02 -3.95 -19.37
N GLU A 90 2.05 -4.65 -18.95
CA GLU A 90 2.39 -5.97 -19.48
C GLU A 90 1.28 -6.98 -19.20
N GLU A 91 0.73 -6.98 -18.00
CA GLU A 91 -0.37 -7.86 -17.65
C GLU A 91 -1.62 -7.58 -18.47
N LEU A 92 -1.93 -6.32 -18.70
CA LEU A 92 -3.05 -5.93 -19.53
C LEU A 92 -2.86 -6.37 -20.99
N GLN A 93 -1.66 -6.21 -21.52
CA GLN A 93 -1.35 -6.64 -22.89
C GLN A 93 -1.45 -8.15 -23.01
N ARG A 94 -0.94 -8.87 -22.03
CA ARG A 94 -1.01 -10.34 -22.02
C ARG A 94 -2.45 -10.81 -22.01
N THR A 95 -3.29 -10.20 -21.21
CA THR A 95 -4.71 -10.51 -21.15
C THR A 95 -5.40 -10.23 -22.50
N LYS A 96 -5.10 -9.09 -23.12
CA LYS A 96 -5.62 -8.76 -24.44
C LYS A 96 -5.21 -9.78 -25.49
N THR A 97 -3.95 -10.14 -25.51
CA THR A 97 -3.41 -11.12 -26.45
C THR A 97 -4.14 -12.46 -26.32
N THR A 98 -4.33 -12.91 -25.09
CA THR A 98 -5.06 -14.14 -24.81
C THR A 98 -6.49 -14.09 -25.36
N LYS A 99 -7.17 -12.98 -25.16
CA LYS A 99 -8.53 -12.77 -25.67
C LYS A 99 -8.55 -12.73 -27.18
N SER A 100 -7.57 -12.10 -27.79
CA SER A 100 -7.48 -11.98 -29.24
C SER A 100 -7.30 -13.32 -29.93
N MET A 101 -6.68 -14.26 -29.25
CA MET A 101 -6.43 -15.61 -29.79
C MET A 101 -7.64 -16.52 -29.74
N ARG A 102 -8.69 -16.09 -29.13
CA ARG A 102 -9.95 -16.85 -29.07
C ARG A 102 -10.87 -16.46 -30.20
#